data_4c965a5e0dde1073a813a515222449d8
#
_entry.id   4c965a5e0dde1073a813a515222449d8
#
_cell.length_a   1.000
_cell.length_b   1.000
_cell.length_c   1.000
_cell.angle_alpha   90.00
_cell.angle_beta   90.00
_cell.angle_gamma   90.00
#
_symmetry.space_group_name_H-M   'P 1'
#
loop_
_entity.id
_entity.type
_entity.pdbx_description
1 polymer ?
#
loop_
_entity_poly.entity_id
_entity_poly.type
_entity_poly.pdbx_seq_one_letter_code
_entity_poly.pdbx_strand_id
1 'polypeptide(L)'
;MKPTHVLRLLALAPGMLVAPAAFAGLIVSAPVDVIGNLPLATFTSRGYGTRTYKDWGNEPYIAVNPLNTNDILISSFSFNTSSTTMGANVFYSTDAGSSWTSQFSVPTPVNGLTIPNDWTFAYTSAGTLHGTVLGGNNIFQGATTDPASLAAWSYTGGGTRINTAASSGNADQPWIALQGGRVFVAYDDFHFNTAERIAVSTNNGTSFTIDNPINNGPQAVNTVNPGTRIATDNAGNVYSIFGTGSATATRGVHNVTYYLNRSSDGGVTWDFNGSSVVGGIVIDSGVSTQLCNMPACTQASNNWFANVNDLRGNITSIATDKTGSHVYVLIGKQDANGTDRIYLAAYQPLGTNLVKSSEIVVSPAGERAALPAITVKDDGRVVVMYETYGADGNVHVHVASSDDFGASIGSDIDEYTFTPLTLAQATGSTTSNREFGDYDFLMSIGDTFYGTFAGLGNVNAGGIDTTRLIDPFFFSGTDAVPEPRSLSLVLTGLAAVLWLRRRKKNMSEVLCRSCATGAGRKRRRWRDGRSQRVIERPLDTTPATWC
;
A
#
# COMPACT_ATOMS: atom_id res chain seq x y z
N MET A 1 -34.36 -41.95 60.07
CA MET A 1 -33.49 -41.04 59.36
C MET A 1 -33.53 -41.35 57.88
N LYS A 2 -34.15 -40.47 57.08
CA LYS A 2 -34.22 -40.61 55.62
C LYS A 2 -33.15 -39.78 54.96
N PRO A 3 -32.37 -40.21 53.96
CA PRO A 3 -31.43 -39.41 53.25
C PRO A 3 -32.14 -38.63 52.12
N THR A 4 -32.02 -37.32 52.21
CA THR A 4 -32.45 -36.40 51.14
C THR A 4 -31.38 -36.35 50.02
N HIS A 5 -31.76 -36.76 48.82
CA HIS A 5 -30.95 -36.59 47.63
C HIS A 5 -31.08 -35.17 47.13
N VAL A 6 -29.99 -34.41 47.21
CA VAL A 6 -29.84 -33.11 46.58
C VAL A 6 -29.37 -33.31 45.16
N LEU A 7 -30.24 -33.05 44.21
CA LEU A 7 -29.92 -33.01 42.78
C LEU A 7 -29.18 -31.69 42.47
N ARG A 8 -27.86 -31.76 42.26
CA ARG A 8 -27.10 -30.61 41.73
C ARG A 8 -27.35 -30.52 40.23
N LEU A 9 -28.08 -29.48 39.79
CA LEU A 9 -28.10 -29.05 38.40
C LEU A 9 -26.75 -28.40 38.09
N LEU A 10 -25.90 -29.07 37.31
CA LEU A 10 -24.80 -28.42 36.60
C LEU A 10 -25.38 -27.56 35.46
N ALA A 11 -25.38 -26.26 35.64
CA ALA A 11 -25.60 -25.34 34.55
C ALA A 11 -24.33 -25.32 33.68
N LEU A 12 -24.39 -26.03 32.56
CA LEU A 12 -23.43 -25.86 31.46
C LEU A 12 -23.72 -24.48 30.85
N ALA A 13 -22.88 -23.49 31.16
CA ALA A 13 -22.80 -22.24 30.40
C ALA A 13 -22.45 -22.62 28.96
N PRO A 14 -23.20 -22.13 27.97
CA PRO A 14 -22.76 -22.26 26.59
C PRO A 14 -21.50 -21.41 26.44
N GLY A 15 -20.34 -22.05 26.29
CA GLY A 15 -19.14 -21.40 25.83
C GLY A 15 -19.50 -20.73 24.49
N MET A 16 -19.51 -19.41 24.42
CA MET A 16 -19.52 -18.71 23.16
C MET A 16 -18.21 -19.09 22.47
N LEU A 17 -18.29 -19.99 21.52
CA LEU A 17 -17.30 -20.12 20.47
C LEU A 17 -17.33 -18.77 19.73
N VAL A 18 -16.42 -17.88 20.08
CA VAL A 18 -16.09 -16.75 19.22
C VAL A 18 -15.46 -17.40 17.99
N ALA A 19 -16.22 -17.53 16.94
CA ALA A 19 -15.65 -17.87 15.64
C ALA A 19 -14.61 -16.79 15.32
N PRO A 20 -13.40 -17.17 14.87
CA PRO A 20 -12.44 -16.19 14.38
C PRO A 20 -13.16 -15.32 13.35
N ALA A 21 -12.95 -14.01 13.42
CA ALA A 21 -13.45 -13.11 12.41
C ALA A 21 -12.91 -13.59 11.08
N ALA A 22 -13.79 -13.92 10.14
CA ALA A 22 -13.36 -14.19 8.79
C ALA A 22 -12.70 -12.91 8.28
N PHE A 23 -11.45 -13.00 7.87
CA PHE A 23 -10.73 -11.89 7.27
C PHE A 23 -11.50 -11.42 6.05
N ALA A 24 -11.82 -10.14 5.97
CA ALA A 24 -12.37 -9.57 4.76
C ALA A 24 -11.25 -9.54 3.71
N GLY A 25 -11.43 -10.24 2.59
CA GLY A 25 -10.50 -10.16 1.47
C GLY A 25 -10.41 -8.74 0.91
N LEU A 26 -9.41 -8.47 0.09
CA LEU A 26 -9.36 -7.25 -0.70
C LEU A 26 -10.27 -7.37 -1.92
N ILE A 27 -10.87 -6.24 -2.30
CA ILE A 27 -11.46 -6.03 -3.62
C ILE A 27 -10.60 -4.97 -4.29
N VAL A 28 -9.95 -5.34 -5.38
CA VAL A 28 -9.08 -4.45 -6.16
C VAL A 28 -9.71 -4.24 -7.52
N SER A 29 -9.70 -3.00 -8.02
CA SER A 29 -10.18 -2.69 -9.37
C SER A 29 -9.18 -3.18 -10.39
N ALA A 30 -9.63 -3.57 -11.58
CA ALA A 30 -8.71 -3.85 -12.67
C ALA A 30 -7.81 -2.64 -12.95
N PRO A 31 -6.51 -2.84 -13.20
CA PRO A 31 -5.58 -1.75 -13.47
C PRO A 31 -5.93 -1.00 -14.75
N VAL A 32 -5.80 0.30 -14.71
CA VAL A 32 -6.04 1.21 -15.83
C VAL A 32 -4.71 1.76 -16.32
N ASP A 33 -4.38 1.51 -17.57
CA ASP A 33 -3.25 2.14 -18.25
C ASP A 33 -3.54 3.64 -18.41
N VAL A 34 -2.80 4.46 -17.68
CA VAL A 34 -3.05 5.92 -17.60
C VAL A 34 -2.76 6.60 -18.93
N ILE A 35 -1.73 6.20 -19.63
CA ILE A 35 -1.34 6.76 -20.93
C ILE A 35 -2.21 6.19 -22.05
N GLY A 36 -2.47 4.90 -22.05
CA GLY A 36 -3.30 4.22 -23.04
C GLY A 36 -4.75 4.71 -23.06
N ASN A 37 -5.22 5.34 -21.99
CA ASN A 37 -6.53 5.99 -21.91
C ASN A 37 -6.53 7.45 -22.39
N LEU A 38 -5.40 8.02 -22.74
CA LEU A 38 -5.36 9.39 -23.23
C LEU A 38 -5.88 9.48 -24.65
N PRO A 39 -6.61 10.55 -25.00
CA PRO A 39 -6.95 10.84 -26.40
C PRO A 39 -5.68 10.97 -27.24
N LEU A 40 -5.65 10.35 -28.40
CA LEU A 40 -4.51 10.38 -29.32
C LEU A 40 -3.95 11.78 -29.57
N ALA A 41 -4.83 12.76 -29.75
CA ALA A 41 -4.44 14.17 -29.93
C ALA A 41 -3.70 14.74 -28.72
N THR A 42 -4.07 14.30 -27.51
CA THR A 42 -3.40 14.71 -26.27
C THR A 42 -2.02 14.07 -26.17
N PHE A 43 -1.91 12.82 -26.56
CA PHE A 43 -0.67 12.08 -26.56
C PHE A 43 0.34 12.66 -27.59
N THR A 44 -0.09 12.93 -28.82
CA THR A 44 0.75 13.50 -29.88
C THR A 44 1.17 14.93 -29.60
N SER A 45 0.35 15.73 -28.94
CA SER A 45 0.67 17.12 -28.61
C SER A 45 1.81 17.26 -27.59
N ARG A 46 2.17 16.18 -26.92
CA ARG A 46 3.27 16.17 -25.95
C ARG A 46 4.65 15.92 -26.54
N GLY A 47 4.77 15.79 -27.84
CA GLY A 47 6.07 15.59 -28.48
C GLY A 47 6.65 14.18 -28.33
N TYR A 48 5.83 13.21 -27.94
CA TYR A 48 6.21 11.78 -27.98
C TYR A 48 6.30 11.23 -29.43
N GLY A 49 5.99 12.03 -30.43
CA GLY A 49 6.10 11.63 -31.83
C GLY A 49 7.52 11.24 -32.22
N THR A 50 7.70 10.04 -32.78
CA THR A 50 8.94 9.50 -33.36
C THR A 50 10.06 9.17 -32.40
N ARG A 51 9.79 8.97 -31.08
CA ARG A 51 10.85 8.61 -30.17
C ARG A 51 11.06 7.12 -30.03
N THR A 52 12.32 6.81 -29.99
CA THR A 52 12.79 5.54 -29.49
C THR A 52 12.37 5.40 -28.03
N TYR A 53 11.82 4.30 -27.68
CA TYR A 53 11.52 3.62 -26.44
C TYR A 53 12.15 4.15 -25.11
N LYS A 54 12.50 5.40 -24.98
CA LYS A 54 13.06 6.04 -23.78
C LYS A 54 12.11 7.03 -23.11
N ASP A 55 10.90 7.13 -23.57
CA ASP A 55 9.91 8.07 -23.03
C ASP A 55 8.93 7.31 -22.14
N TRP A 56 9.44 6.74 -21.04
CA TRP A 56 8.71 5.83 -20.18
C TRP A 56 7.93 6.56 -19.10
N GLY A 57 6.84 5.96 -18.72
CA GLY A 57 6.07 6.35 -17.55
C GLY A 57 6.51 5.59 -16.30
N ASN A 58 7.80 5.32 -16.11
CA ASN A 58 8.30 4.64 -14.93
C ASN A 58 8.36 5.57 -13.69
N GLU A 59 8.66 5.01 -12.54
CA GLU A 59 8.68 5.72 -11.24
C GLU A 59 7.38 6.50 -10.98
N PRO A 60 6.21 5.85 -11.11
CA PRO A 60 4.96 6.56 -10.94
C PRO A 60 4.70 6.91 -9.48
N TYR A 61 4.10 8.07 -9.26
CA TYR A 61 3.69 8.52 -7.95
C TYR A 61 2.25 9.02 -7.99
N ILE A 62 1.44 8.67 -6.99
CA ILE A 62 0.02 9.02 -6.94
C ILE A 62 -0.29 9.96 -5.78
N ALA A 63 -1.19 10.93 -6.02
CA ALA A 63 -1.81 11.74 -4.99
C ALA A 63 -3.31 11.83 -5.23
N VAL A 64 -4.10 11.59 -4.19
CA VAL A 64 -5.56 11.63 -4.22
C VAL A 64 -6.04 12.76 -3.32
N ASN A 65 -6.99 13.56 -3.81
CA ASN A 65 -7.54 14.68 -3.06
C ASN A 65 -8.47 14.18 -1.93
N PRO A 66 -8.15 14.42 -0.65
CA PRO A 66 -8.96 13.93 0.46
C PRO A 66 -10.34 14.60 0.57
N LEU A 67 -10.55 15.74 -0.08
CA LEU A 67 -11.85 16.40 -0.13
C LEU A 67 -12.75 15.88 -1.26
N ASN A 68 -12.16 15.30 -2.30
CA ASN A 68 -12.84 14.70 -3.42
C ASN A 68 -11.99 13.57 -4.01
N THR A 69 -12.23 12.36 -3.60
CA THR A 69 -11.43 11.19 -4.02
C THR A 69 -11.58 10.82 -5.51
N ASN A 70 -12.44 11.51 -6.24
CA ASN A 70 -12.49 11.42 -7.70
C ASN A 70 -11.30 12.17 -8.35
N ASP A 71 -10.69 13.12 -7.63
CA ASP A 71 -9.58 13.92 -8.12
C ASP A 71 -8.27 13.22 -7.78
N ILE A 72 -7.65 12.64 -8.80
CA ILE A 72 -6.43 11.84 -8.69
C ILE A 72 -5.38 12.41 -9.63
N LEU A 73 -4.16 12.52 -9.12
CA LEU A 73 -3.00 12.92 -9.90
C LEU A 73 -1.96 11.80 -9.88
N ILE A 74 -1.44 11.46 -11.06
CA ILE A 74 -0.28 10.57 -11.21
C ILE A 74 0.81 11.32 -11.95
N SER A 75 2.03 11.28 -11.41
CA SER A 75 3.25 11.67 -12.10
C SER A 75 4.02 10.44 -12.53
N SER A 76 4.85 10.59 -13.53
CA SER A 76 5.79 9.55 -13.93
C SER A 76 7.07 10.17 -14.45
N PHE A 77 8.12 9.40 -14.35
CA PHE A 77 9.42 9.76 -14.89
C PHE A 77 9.39 9.70 -16.41
N SER A 78 9.86 10.73 -17.08
CA SER A 78 10.02 10.68 -18.52
C SER A 78 11.32 11.32 -18.95
N PHE A 79 12.14 10.53 -19.60
CA PHE A 79 13.36 11.02 -20.22
C PHE A 79 13.07 11.79 -21.50
N ASN A 80 12.90 13.08 -21.40
CA ASN A 80 13.00 13.94 -22.56
C ASN A 80 14.34 14.68 -22.60
N THR A 81 15.34 14.02 -23.14
CA THR A 81 16.71 14.59 -23.22
C THR A 81 16.86 15.71 -24.24
N SER A 82 15.83 16.04 -25.03
CA SER A 82 15.98 16.99 -26.15
C SER A 82 15.22 18.29 -26.00
N SER A 83 14.48 18.48 -24.92
CA SER A 83 13.70 19.71 -24.74
C SER A 83 13.97 20.37 -23.40
N THR A 84 14.47 21.59 -23.44
CA THR A 84 14.60 22.46 -22.26
C THR A 84 13.28 23.03 -21.76
N THR A 85 12.15 22.61 -22.35
CA THR A 85 10.82 23.16 -22.08
C THR A 85 9.79 22.15 -21.58
N MET A 86 10.11 20.86 -21.52
CA MET A 86 9.16 19.83 -21.09
C MET A 86 9.52 19.32 -19.70
N GLY A 87 8.59 19.44 -18.78
CA GLY A 87 8.67 18.91 -17.43
C GLY A 87 8.21 17.45 -17.35
N ALA A 88 8.23 16.87 -16.17
CA ALA A 88 7.69 15.56 -15.92
C ALA A 88 6.21 15.51 -16.28
N ASN A 89 5.77 14.36 -16.71
CA ASN A 89 4.38 14.15 -17.07
C ASN A 89 3.51 14.08 -15.82
N VAL A 90 2.43 14.84 -15.84
CA VAL A 90 1.40 14.77 -14.81
C VAL A 90 0.08 14.44 -15.48
N PHE A 91 -0.55 13.40 -14.99
CA PHE A 91 -1.85 12.91 -15.43
C PHE A 91 -2.87 13.19 -14.35
N TYR A 92 -4.07 13.60 -14.75
CA TYR A 92 -5.13 13.96 -13.83
C TYR A 92 -6.45 13.31 -14.21
N SER A 93 -7.13 12.77 -13.21
CA SER A 93 -8.47 12.20 -13.30
C SER A 93 -9.41 12.98 -12.39
N THR A 94 -10.67 13.15 -12.81
CA THR A 94 -11.76 13.72 -12.02
C THR A 94 -12.92 12.74 -11.82
N ASP A 95 -12.72 11.48 -12.20
CA ASP A 95 -13.72 10.42 -12.20
C ASP A 95 -13.22 9.12 -11.54
N ALA A 96 -12.43 9.28 -10.47
CA ALA A 96 -11.85 8.20 -9.68
C ALA A 96 -10.95 7.25 -10.50
N GLY A 97 -10.24 7.78 -11.50
CA GLY A 97 -9.30 7.01 -12.32
C GLY A 97 -9.93 6.30 -13.51
N SER A 98 -11.22 6.49 -13.76
CA SER A 98 -11.91 5.88 -14.92
C SER A 98 -11.45 6.48 -16.25
N SER A 99 -11.09 7.75 -16.25
CA SER A 99 -10.47 8.42 -17.39
C SER A 99 -9.39 9.41 -16.95
N TRP A 100 -8.46 9.68 -17.84
CA TRP A 100 -7.30 10.51 -17.56
C TRP A 100 -7.15 11.63 -18.57
N THR A 101 -6.69 12.75 -18.11
CA THR A 101 -6.23 13.85 -18.96
C THR A 101 -4.76 14.08 -18.72
N SER A 102 -4.08 14.38 -19.80
CA SER A 102 -2.73 14.83 -19.71
C SER A 102 -2.74 16.28 -19.24
N GLN A 103 -2.45 16.50 -17.96
CA GLN A 103 -2.07 17.83 -17.55
C GLN A 103 -0.70 18.17 -18.17
N PHE A 104 -0.37 19.43 -18.23
CA PHE A 104 0.92 19.82 -18.75
C PHE A 104 2.02 19.45 -17.77
N SER A 105 3.22 19.57 -18.24
CA SER A 105 4.42 19.48 -17.42
C SER A 105 4.42 20.58 -16.38
N VAL A 106 4.73 20.25 -15.13
CA VAL A 106 4.99 21.26 -14.10
C VAL A 106 6.08 22.19 -14.61
N PRO A 107 5.89 23.50 -14.56
CA PRO A 107 6.84 24.47 -15.14
C PRO A 107 8.22 24.36 -14.52
N THR A 108 9.26 24.70 -15.25
CA THR A 108 10.62 24.76 -14.69
C THR A 108 10.66 25.77 -13.56
N PRO A 109 11.26 25.43 -12.41
CA PRO A 109 11.38 26.38 -11.31
C PRO A 109 12.22 27.60 -11.66
N VAL A 110 13.19 27.45 -12.55
CA VAL A 110 14.10 28.52 -13.01
C VAL A 110 14.34 28.37 -14.50
N ASN A 111 14.35 29.46 -15.25
CA ASN A 111 14.68 29.46 -16.67
C ASN A 111 16.03 28.78 -16.93
N GLY A 112 16.08 27.82 -17.84
CA GLY A 112 17.29 27.12 -18.26
C GLY A 112 17.67 25.88 -17.45
N LEU A 113 16.90 25.51 -16.42
CA LEU A 113 17.09 24.22 -15.78
C LEU A 113 16.57 23.10 -16.67
N THR A 114 17.39 22.08 -16.81
CA THR A 114 16.93 20.77 -17.31
C THR A 114 15.98 20.19 -16.28
N ILE A 115 14.80 19.79 -16.73
CA ILE A 115 13.76 19.39 -15.83
C ILE A 115 13.78 17.91 -15.55
N PRO A 116 13.05 17.68 -14.57
CA PRO A 116 13.21 16.91 -13.39
C PRO A 116 12.77 15.50 -13.63
N ASN A 117 13.38 14.66 -12.89
CA ASN A 117 13.17 13.26 -12.97
C ASN A 117 12.26 12.81 -11.83
N ASP A 118 12.53 13.07 -10.61
CA ASP A 118 11.78 12.56 -9.48
C ASP A 118 10.72 13.56 -9.01
N TRP A 119 9.48 13.08 -8.95
CA TRP A 119 8.34 13.89 -8.54
C TRP A 119 7.54 13.16 -7.48
N THR A 120 7.31 13.83 -6.39
CA THR A 120 6.39 13.32 -5.38
C THR A 120 5.38 14.38 -5.01
N PHE A 121 4.12 13.97 -4.78
CA PHE A 121 3.00 14.86 -4.54
C PHE A 121 2.21 14.43 -3.33
N ALA A 122 1.63 15.38 -2.62
CA ALA A 122 0.70 15.11 -1.55
C ALA A 122 -0.33 16.23 -1.42
N TYR A 123 -1.57 15.86 -1.10
CA TYR A 123 -2.61 16.83 -0.77
C TYR A 123 -2.64 17.11 0.73
N THR A 124 -2.81 18.37 1.08
CA THR A 124 -3.23 18.72 2.44
C THR A 124 -4.66 18.27 2.69
N SER A 125 -5.08 18.17 3.95
CA SER A 125 -6.48 17.94 4.32
C SER A 125 -7.43 19.05 3.84
N ALA A 126 -6.90 20.19 3.43
CA ALA A 126 -7.66 21.31 2.85
C ALA A 126 -7.72 21.29 1.32
N GLY A 127 -7.18 20.24 0.67
CA GLY A 127 -7.22 20.08 -0.79
C GLY A 127 -6.13 20.85 -1.55
N THR A 128 -5.16 21.44 -0.89
CA THR A 128 -3.98 22.03 -1.57
C THR A 128 -3.01 20.92 -1.94
N LEU A 129 -2.66 20.83 -3.21
CA LEU A 129 -1.64 19.93 -3.71
C LEU A 129 -0.26 20.56 -3.55
N HIS A 130 0.62 19.88 -2.86
CA HIS A 130 2.05 20.16 -2.80
C HIS A 130 2.82 19.13 -3.61
N GLY A 131 3.95 19.55 -4.19
CA GLY A 131 4.83 18.64 -4.90
C GLY A 131 6.27 19.06 -4.81
N THR A 132 7.15 18.08 -4.89
CA THR A 132 8.59 18.27 -4.97
C THR A 132 9.09 17.88 -6.34
N VAL A 133 10.20 18.48 -6.72
CA VAL A 133 10.76 18.40 -8.06
C VAL A 133 12.26 18.36 -7.98
N LEU A 134 12.86 17.39 -8.63
CA LEU A 134 14.30 17.36 -8.86
C LEU A 134 14.64 18.16 -10.12
N GLY A 135 15.50 19.17 -10.01
CA GLY A 135 15.96 19.97 -11.16
C GLY A 135 17.42 20.32 -11.06
N GLY A 136 18.25 19.87 -12.00
CA GLY A 136 19.70 20.08 -11.96
C GLY A 136 20.33 19.60 -10.65
N ASN A 137 19.89 18.45 -10.15
CA ASN A 137 20.27 17.86 -8.85
C ASN A 137 20.05 18.83 -7.66
N ASN A 138 19.01 19.62 -7.73
CA ASN A 138 18.48 20.44 -6.63
C ASN A 138 17.00 20.12 -6.42
N ILE A 139 16.55 20.26 -5.20
CA ILE A 139 15.15 20.03 -4.85
C ILE A 139 14.40 21.35 -4.82
N PHE A 140 13.26 21.37 -5.50
CA PHE A 140 12.32 22.48 -5.51
C PHE A 140 10.96 21.99 -4.97
N GLN A 141 10.23 22.87 -4.34
CA GLN A 141 8.89 22.58 -3.88
C GLN A 141 7.93 23.63 -4.41
N GLY A 142 6.74 23.22 -4.78
CA GLY A 142 5.65 24.09 -5.19
C GLY A 142 4.30 23.58 -4.74
N ALA A 143 3.27 24.37 -4.96
CA ALA A 143 1.91 24.02 -4.60
C ALA A 143 0.89 24.65 -5.54
N THR A 144 -0.31 24.06 -5.58
CA THR A 144 -1.48 24.60 -6.27
C THR A 144 -2.76 24.27 -5.50
N THR A 145 -3.75 25.14 -5.59
CA THR A 145 -5.12 24.89 -5.14
C THR A 145 -6.04 24.46 -6.29
N ASP A 146 -5.53 24.49 -7.52
CA ASP A 146 -6.23 24.08 -8.72
C ASP A 146 -5.36 23.09 -9.52
N PRO A 147 -5.37 21.80 -9.17
CA PRO A 147 -4.58 20.80 -9.88
C PRO A 147 -5.10 20.51 -11.30
N ALA A 148 -6.31 20.91 -11.63
CA ALA A 148 -6.82 20.83 -13.00
C ALA A 148 -6.12 21.83 -13.93
N SER A 149 -5.59 22.91 -13.36
CA SER A 149 -4.83 23.95 -14.08
C SER A 149 -3.46 24.13 -13.44
N LEU A 150 -2.48 23.35 -13.87
CA LEU A 150 -1.12 23.53 -13.38
C LEU A 150 -0.48 24.89 -13.75
N ALA A 151 -1.16 25.72 -14.56
CA ALA A 151 -0.83 27.13 -14.70
C ALA A 151 -0.92 27.90 -13.36
N ALA A 152 -1.70 27.38 -12.41
CA ALA A 152 -1.78 27.89 -11.05
C ALA A 152 -0.65 27.38 -10.14
N TRP A 153 0.27 26.55 -10.64
CA TRP A 153 1.39 26.05 -9.86
C TRP A 153 2.35 27.19 -9.46
N SER A 154 2.62 27.26 -8.18
CA SER A 154 3.53 28.28 -7.62
C SER A 154 4.67 27.62 -6.86
N TYR A 155 5.88 27.93 -7.24
CA TYR A 155 7.06 27.47 -6.53
C TYR A 155 7.36 28.30 -5.30
N THR A 156 7.78 27.64 -4.22
CA THR A 156 8.31 28.26 -3.02
C THR A 156 9.43 29.23 -3.35
N GLY A 157 9.36 30.43 -2.80
CA GLY A 157 10.38 31.46 -3.00
C GLY A 157 10.62 31.85 -4.49
N GLY A 158 9.59 31.66 -5.35
CA GLY A 158 9.69 31.98 -6.78
C GLY A 158 10.64 31.05 -7.54
N GLY A 159 10.81 29.80 -7.10
CA GLY A 159 11.70 28.80 -7.69
C GLY A 159 13.07 28.74 -7.00
N THR A 160 13.14 29.12 -5.76
CA THR A 160 14.33 28.90 -4.94
C THR A 160 14.40 27.41 -4.53
N ARG A 161 15.59 26.81 -4.65
CA ARG A 161 15.80 25.45 -4.14
C ARG A 161 15.59 25.38 -2.64
N ILE A 162 15.11 24.24 -2.15
CA ILE A 162 14.86 24.00 -0.73
C ILE A 162 16.00 23.25 -0.03
N ASN A 163 16.84 22.52 -0.79
CA ASN A 163 18.05 21.88 -0.24
C ASN A 163 19.12 22.93 0.10
N THR A 164 20.00 22.59 1.04
CA THR A 164 21.05 23.53 1.52
C THR A 164 21.95 24.03 0.38
N ALA A 165 22.64 25.13 0.65
CA ALA A 165 23.63 25.64 -0.29
C ALA A 165 24.80 24.66 -0.50
N ALA A 166 25.16 23.89 0.53
CA ALA A 166 26.19 22.87 0.46
C ALA A 166 25.78 21.70 -0.46
N SER A 167 24.51 21.29 -0.44
CA SER A 167 23.96 20.23 -1.29
C SER A 167 23.62 20.68 -2.71
N SER A 168 23.99 21.89 -3.11
CA SER A 168 23.66 22.42 -4.45
C SER A 168 24.28 21.57 -5.56
N GLY A 169 23.41 21.04 -6.44
CA GLY A 169 23.83 20.16 -7.53
C GLY A 169 24.20 18.74 -7.11
N ASN A 170 23.80 18.33 -5.89
CA ASN A 170 24.10 17.00 -5.33
C ASN A 170 22.88 16.34 -4.64
N ALA A 171 21.69 16.88 -4.77
CA ALA A 171 20.48 16.31 -4.21
C ALA A 171 19.80 15.35 -5.21
N ASP A 172 19.10 14.33 -4.69
CA ASP A 172 18.39 13.34 -5.48
C ASP A 172 17.19 12.78 -4.71
N GLN A 173 16.28 12.11 -5.41
CA GLN A 173 15.19 11.30 -4.85
C GLN A 173 14.33 12.02 -3.79
N PRO A 174 13.70 13.18 -4.09
CA PRO A 174 12.86 13.88 -3.12
C PRO A 174 11.61 13.06 -2.78
N TRP A 175 11.29 12.99 -1.49
CA TRP A 175 10.12 12.30 -0.98
C TRP A 175 9.32 13.21 -0.05
N ILE A 176 8.04 13.49 -0.42
CA ILE A 176 7.19 14.44 0.29
C ILE A 176 6.27 13.76 1.30
N ALA A 177 6.10 14.39 2.46
CA ALA A 177 5.02 14.09 3.40
C ALA A 177 4.46 15.39 3.98
N LEU A 178 3.19 15.37 4.36
CA LEU A 178 2.48 16.54 4.88
C LEU A 178 1.85 16.23 6.23
N GLN A 179 1.93 17.18 7.15
CA GLN A 179 1.25 17.07 8.43
C GLN A 179 1.04 18.42 9.08
N GLY A 180 -0.20 18.73 9.48
CA GLY A 180 -0.51 19.85 10.36
C GLY A 180 0.03 21.21 9.90
N GLY A 181 0.00 21.48 8.59
CA GLY A 181 0.56 22.70 8.00
C GLY A 181 2.07 22.68 7.81
N ARG A 182 2.71 21.54 8.03
CA ARG A 182 4.11 21.30 7.72
C ARG A 182 4.25 20.55 6.41
N VAL A 183 5.32 20.88 5.68
CA VAL A 183 5.76 20.14 4.49
C VAL A 183 7.14 19.58 4.79
N PHE A 184 7.28 18.28 4.69
CA PHE A 184 8.52 17.54 4.88
C PHE A 184 8.98 17.03 3.52
N VAL A 185 10.23 17.25 3.19
CA VAL A 185 10.85 16.75 1.97
C VAL A 185 12.15 16.07 2.34
N ALA A 186 12.13 14.74 2.32
CA ALA A 186 13.36 13.96 2.48
C ALA A 186 14.07 13.84 1.13
N TYR A 187 15.37 13.75 1.14
CA TYR A 187 16.18 13.61 -0.06
C TYR A 187 17.59 13.07 0.26
N ASP A 188 18.21 12.46 -0.74
CA ASP A 188 19.61 12.05 -0.71
C ASP A 188 20.52 13.24 -0.97
N ASP A 189 21.57 13.40 -0.19
CA ASP A 189 22.59 14.44 -0.36
C ASP A 189 23.95 13.83 -0.68
N PHE A 190 24.29 13.78 -1.95
CA PHE A 190 25.56 13.21 -2.42
C PHE A 190 26.79 14.07 -2.11
N HIS A 191 26.61 15.33 -1.68
CA HIS A 191 27.74 16.18 -1.32
C HIS A 191 28.51 15.65 -0.11
N PHE A 192 27.80 15.03 0.82
CA PHE A 192 28.35 14.55 2.07
C PHE A 192 28.45 13.01 2.15
N ASN A 193 28.91 12.36 1.11
CA ASN A 193 28.99 10.89 1.04
C ASN A 193 27.63 10.19 1.18
N THR A 194 26.63 10.75 0.51
CA THR A 194 25.26 10.24 0.51
C THR A 194 24.64 10.30 1.91
N ALA A 195 24.44 11.49 2.43
CA ALA A 195 23.69 11.73 3.66
C ALA A 195 22.19 11.79 3.34
N GLU A 196 21.38 11.21 4.21
CA GLU A 196 19.94 11.38 4.18
C GLU A 196 19.55 12.66 4.88
N ARG A 197 18.77 13.50 4.22
CA ARG A 197 18.38 14.82 4.75
C ARG A 197 16.88 15.01 4.68
N ILE A 198 16.41 15.95 5.49
CA ILE A 198 15.02 16.42 5.45
C ILE A 198 14.98 17.95 5.49
N ALA A 199 14.35 18.53 4.48
CA ALA A 199 13.97 19.92 4.47
C ALA A 199 12.54 20.08 4.99
N VAL A 200 12.31 21.04 5.89
CA VAL A 200 11.01 21.23 6.54
C VAL A 200 10.53 22.66 6.40
N SER A 201 9.29 22.78 5.97
CA SER A 201 8.49 23.99 6.06
C SER A 201 7.50 23.88 7.21
N THR A 202 7.40 24.92 8.03
CA THR A 202 6.41 25.01 9.11
C THR A 202 5.24 25.95 8.78
N ASN A 203 5.15 26.40 7.51
CA ASN A 203 4.19 27.41 7.06
C ASN A 203 3.60 27.06 5.67
N ASN A 204 3.13 25.79 5.54
CA ASN A 204 2.48 25.27 4.33
C ASN A 204 3.35 25.46 3.05
N GLY A 205 4.65 25.17 3.13
CA GLY A 205 5.53 25.23 1.98
C GLY A 205 5.92 26.66 1.54
N THR A 206 5.52 27.71 2.28
CA THR A 206 5.86 29.08 1.92
C THR A 206 7.38 29.34 2.02
N SER A 207 8.03 28.73 2.99
CA SER A 207 9.48 28.76 3.14
C SER A 207 10.00 27.51 3.84
N PHE A 208 11.24 27.14 3.57
CA PHE A 208 11.94 26.04 4.23
C PHE A 208 13.10 26.63 5.04
N THR A 209 13.09 26.39 6.34
CA THR A 209 14.05 26.96 7.29
C THR A 209 14.83 25.90 8.06
N ILE A 210 14.41 24.65 7.96
CA ILE A 210 15.07 23.49 8.55
C ILE A 210 15.53 22.59 7.42
N ASP A 211 16.77 22.16 7.46
CA ASP A 211 17.36 21.19 6.55
C ASP A 211 18.44 20.43 7.30
N ASN A 212 18.02 19.34 7.94
CA ASN A 212 18.84 18.56 8.85
C ASN A 212 19.13 17.16 8.30
N PRO A 213 20.31 16.59 8.60
CA PRO A 213 20.54 15.17 8.33
C PRO A 213 19.65 14.32 9.23
N ILE A 214 19.02 13.31 8.64
CA ILE A 214 18.22 12.31 9.34
C ILE A 214 19.13 11.32 10.08
N ASN A 215 20.26 11.04 9.49
CA ASN A 215 21.31 10.25 10.10
C ASN A 215 22.18 11.18 10.96
N ASN A 216 22.03 11.13 12.26
CA ASN A 216 22.77 11.98 13.23
C ASN A 216 24.27 11.69 13.30
N GLY A 217 24.80 10.85 12.42
CA GLY A 217 26.19 10.42 12.42
C GLY A 217 27.15 11.32 11.64
N PRO A 218 28.45 11.20 11.84
CA PRO A 218 29.42 11.77 10.92
C PRO A 218 29.18 11.15 9.54
N GLN A 219 29.05 11.97 8.56
CA GLN A 219 28.65 11.72 7.17
C GLN A 219 29.60 10.82 6.36
N ALA A 220 30.24 9.87 7.02
CA ALA A 220 31.20 8.94 6.42
C ALA A 220 30.58 7.61 6.01
N VAL A 221 29.25 7.49 6.06
CA VAL A 221 28.58 6.22 5.80
C VAL A 221 27.90 6.32 4.46
N ASN A 222 28.31 5.50 3.52
CA ASN A 222 27.66 5.37 2.23
C ASN A 222 26.22 4.89 2.46
N THR A 223 25.25 5.79 2.46
CA THR A 223 23.85 5.41 2.38
C THR A 223 23.57 4.82 1.00
N VAL A 224 22.56 4.02 0.93
CA VAL A 224 22.20 3.31 -0.31
C VAL A 224 21.13 4.11 -1.01
N ASN A 225 21.40 4.52 -2.22
CA ASN A 225 20.44 5.22 -3.07
C ASN A 225 19.56 4.20 -3.85
N PRO A 226 18.23 4.39 -3.94
CA PRO A 226 17.40 5.44 -3.37
C PRO A 226 17.21 5.21 -1.87
N GLY A 227 17.59 6.22 -1.08
CA GLY A 227 17.78 6.03 0.33
C GLY A 227 16.54 6.18 1.14
N THR A 228 16.07 7.41 1.26
CA THR A 228 15.17 7.73 2.34
C THR A 228 13.71 7.74 1.93
N ARG A 229 12.88 7.13 2.78
CA ARG A 229 11.42 7.24 2.71
C ARG A 229 10.91 7.72 4.05
N ILE A 230 9.85 8.54 4.04
CA ILE A 230 9.29 9.13 5.25
C ILE A 230 7.79 8.87 5.36
N ALA A 231 7.32 8.78 6.60
CA ALA A 231 5.90 8.72 6.95
C ALA A 231 5.63 9.63 8.16
N THR A 232 4.40 10.10 8.29
CA THR A 232 3.97 10.96 9.39
C THR A 232 2.74 10.38 10.07
N ASP A 233 2.61 10.58 11.39
CA ASP A 233 1.41 10.24 12.14
C ASP A 233 0.64 11.49 12.58
N ASN A 234 -0.58 11.30 13.13
CA ASN A 234 -1.38 12.42 13.62
C ASN A 234 -0.88 13.01 14.95
N ALA A 235 0.07 12.36 15.62
CA ALA A 235 0.68 12.87 16.84
C ALA A 235 1.79 13.90 16.59
N GLY A 236 2.20 14.08 15.35
CA GLY A 236 3.25 15.03 14.97
C GLY A 236 4.61 14.41 14.75
N ASN A 237 4.71 13.10 14.81
CA ASN A 237 5.97 12.43 14.56
C ASN A 237 6.22 12.28 13.05
N VAL A 238 7.50 12.32 12.69
CA VAL A 238 8.01 11.98 11.38
C VAL A 238 8.95 10.80 11.52
N TYR A 239 8.70 9.77 10.75
CA TYR A 239 9.54 8.57 10.73
C TYR A 239 10.27 8.50 9.40
N SER A 240 11.49 8.02 9.44
CA SER A 240 12.30 7.82 8.23
C SER A 240 12.99 6.47 8.27
N ILE A 241 12.93 5.74 7.16
CA ILE A 241 13.73 4.55 6.90
C ILE A 241 14.82 4.89 5.89
N PHE A 242 16.02 4.38 6.12
CA PHE A 242 17.15 4.49 5.21
C PHE A 242 18.09 3.28 5.38
N GLY A 243 19.00 3.09 4.44
CA GLY A 243 19.96 2.00 4.46
C GLY A 243 21.39 2.45 4.30
N THR A 244 22.31 1.64 4.79
CA THR A 244 23.73 1.75 4.47
C THR A 244 24.21 0.47 3.83
N GLY A 245 25.18 0.55 2.92
CA GLY A 245 25.63 -0.61 2.18
C GLY A 245 27.14 -0.68 2.02
N SER A 246 27.67 -1.89 1.94
CA SER A 246 29.06 -2.17 1.57
C SER A 246 29.11 -3.28 0.53
N ALA A 247 29.94 -3.10 -0.49
CA ALA A 247 30.09 -4.08 -1.55
C ALA A 247 30.54 -5.45 -1.02
N THR A 248 29.96 -6.50 -1.57
CA THR A 248 30.43 -7.87 -1.37
C THR A 248 31.43 -8.28 -2.47
N ALA A 249 31.95 -9.50 -2.39
CA ALA A 249 32.73 -10.07 -3.48
C ALA A 249 31.91 -10.30 -4.76
N THR A 250 30.59 -10.42 -4.64
CA THR A 250 29.68 -10.59 -5.77
C THR A 250 29.24 -9.21 -6.28
N ARG A 251 29.49 -8.96 -7.54
CA ARG A 251 29.17 -7.68 -8.18
C ARG A 251 27.65 -7.41 -8.14
N GLY A 252 27.27 -6.18 -7.77
CA GLY A 252 25.88 -5.76 -7.64
C GLY A 252 25.18 -6.32 -6.40
N VAL A 253 25.89 -6.99 -5.51
CA VAL A 253 25.38 -7.51 -4.25
C VAL A 253 26.11 -6.81 -3.10
N HIS A 254 25.35 -6.31 -2.14
CA HIS A 254 25.86 -5.54 -1.02
C HIS A 254 25.38 -6.10 0.32
N ASN A 255 26.22 -5.98 1.34
CA ASN A 255 25.73 -6.07 2.70
C ASN A 255 24.98 -4.79 3.01
N VAL A 256 23.74 -4.89 3.45
CA VAL A 256 22.86 -3.74 3.75
C VAL A 256 22.49 -3.77 5.22
N THR A 257 22.47 -2.61 5.84
CA THR A 257 21.91 -2.40 7.18
C THR A 257 20.84 -1.32 7.08
N TYR A 258 19.63 -1.63 7.55
CA TYR A 258 18.49 -0.74 7.55
C TYR A 258 18.33 -0.08 8.91
N TYR A 259 18.00 1.19 8.88
CA TYR A 259 17.81 2.05 10.04
C TYR A 259 16.43 2.69 10.01
N LEU A 260 15.82 2.85 11.17
CA LEU A 260 14.64 3.64 11.38
C LEU A 260 14.99 4.78 12.34
N ASN A 261 14.59 6.00 11.97
CA ASN A 261 14.70 7.15 12.85
C ASN A 261 13.35 7.85 12.99
N ARG A 262 13.18 8.64 14.05
CA ARG A 262 11.99 9.41 14.33
C ARG A 262 12.35 10.81 14.78
N SER A 263 11.56 11.79 14.34
CA SER A 263 11.51 13.12 14.92
C SER A 263 10.15 13.30 15.59
N SER A 264 10.15 13.73 16.84
CA SER A 264 8.95 14.08 17.60
C SER A 264 8.72 15.59 17.72
N ASP A 265 9.61 16.40 17.15
CA ASP A 265 9.57 17.86 17.16
C ASP A 265 9.37 18.48 15.76
N GLY A 266 8.93 17.65 14.81
CA GLY A 266 8.61 18.07 13.44
C GLY A 266 9.83 18.27 12.56
N GLY A 267 10.80 17.36 12.62
CA GLY A 267 11.97 17.32 11.74
C GLY A 267 13.15 18.14 12.24
N VAL A 268 13.09 18.71 13.44
CA VAL A 268 14.18 19.53 14.00
C VAL A 268 15.29 18.67 14.57
N THR A 269 14.90 17.67 15.40
CA THR A 269 15.82 16.67 15.95
C THR A 269 15.31 15.27 15.72
N TRP A 270 16.22 14.31 15.76
CA TRP A 270 15.92 12.89 15.50
C TRP A 270 16.20 12.07 16.75
N ASP A 271 15.16 11.39 17.25
CA ASP A 271 15.10 10.83 18.60
C ASP A 271 15.68 9.43 18.73
N PHE A 272 15.62 8.62 17.68
CA PHE A 272 16.12 7.25 17.74
C PHE A 272 17.65 7.27 17.60
N ASN A 273 18.28 7.59 18.70
CA ASN A 273 19.72 7.61 18.80
C ASN A 273 20.22 6.23 19.24
N GLY A 274 20.22 5.27 18.32
CA GLY A 274 20.92 4.03 18.53
C GLY A 274 22.38 4.29 18.87
N SER A 275 23.08 3.32 19.40
CA SER A 275 24.52 3.39 19.71
C SER A 275 25.40 3.51 18.45
N SER A 276 24.82 3.60 17.27
CA SER A 276 25.56 3.66 16.01
C SER A 276 25.99 5.09 15.70
N VAL A 277 27.17 5.22 15.13
CA VAL A 277 27.69 6.47 14.55
C VAL A 277 26.81 6.99 13.39
N VAL A 278 25.88 6.17 12.90
CA VAL A 278 25.01 6.50 11.77
C VAL A 278 23.75 7.27 12.20
N GLY A 279 23.34 7.11 13.46
CA GLY A 279 22.03 7.60 13.94
C GLY A 279 20.88 6.66 13.57
N GLY A 280 19.79 6.76 14.31
CA GLY A 280 18.68 5.82 14.20
C GLY A 280 18.93 4.48 14.88
N ILE A 281 17.91 3.64 14.88
CA ILE A 281 17.97 2.26 15.40
C ILE A 281 18.13 1.31 14.22
N VAL A 282 19.07 0.38 14.33
CA VAL A 282 19.18 -0.74 13.38
C VAL A 282 17.93 -1.60 13.49
N ILE A 283 17.21 -1.72 12.41
CA ILE A 283 15.98 -2.53 12.35
C ILE A 283 16.22 -3.88 11.69
N ASP A 284 17.13 -3.94 10.72
CA ASP A 284 17.48 -5.17 10.03
C ASP A 284 18.85 -5.05 9.34
N SER A 285 19.39 -6.20 8.93
CA SER A 285 20.59 -6.28 8.09
C SER A 285 20.56 -7.55 7.26
N GLY A 286 21.23 -7.53 6.15
CA GLY A 286 21.30 -8.70 5.26
C GLY A 286 22.13 -8.44 4.03
N VAL A 287 21.93 -9.28 3.03
CA VAL A 287 22.50 -9.13 1.70
C VAL A 287 21.38 -8.67 0.77
N SER A 288 21.64 -7.72 -0.09
CA SER A 288 20.66 -7.20 -1.03
C SER A 288 21.30 -6.92 -2.37
N THR A 289 20.53 -7.08 -3.45
CA THR A 289 20.94 -6.62 -4.77
C THR A 289 20.84 -5.10 -4.80
N GLN A 290 21.87 -4.44 -5.31
CA GLN A 290 21.94 -2.99 -5.37
C GLN A 290 22.17 -2.51 -6.79
N LEU A 291 21.85 -1.23 -7.05
CA LEU A 291 22.23 -0.58 -8.29
C LEU A 291 23.73 -0.80 -8.54
N CYS A 292 24.02 -1.29 -9.67
CA CYS A 292 25.39 -1.44 -10.11
C CYS A 292 25.77 -0.24 -10.98
N ASN A 293 26.53 0.68 -10.42
CA ASN A 293 27.03 1.83 -11.16
C ASN A 293 27.80 1.38 -12.40
N MET A 294 27.36 1.88 -13.54
CA MET A 294 27.97 1.68 -14.86
C MET A 294 29.46 2.11 -14.90
N PRO A 295 30.31 1.50 -15.70
CA PRO A 295 30.06 0.51 -16.77
C PRO A 295 30.23 -0.94 -16.33
N ALA A 296 30.19 -1.19 -15.06
CA ALA A 296 30.65 -2.45 -14.48
C ALA A 296 29.58 -3.54 -14.40
N CYS A 297 28.30 -3.22 -14.54
CA CYS A 297 27.20 -4.19 -14.57
C CYS A 297 26.67 -4.40 -15.97
N THR A 298 26.68 -5.64 -16.37
CA THR A 298 26.03 -6.10 -17.58
C THR A 298 24.92 -7.07 -17.20
N GLN A 299 23.94 -7.26 -18.07
CA GLN A 299 22.89 -8.27 -17.91
C GLN A 299 23.47 -9.67 -17.54
N ALA A 300 24.68 -9.95 -17.97
CA ALA A 300 25.38 -11.20 -17.65
C ALA A 300 25.72 -11.41 -16.17
N SER A 301 25.55 -10.38 -15.32
CA SER A 301 25.77 -10.49 -13.88
C SER A 301 24.60 -11.09 -13.09
N ASN A 302 23.49 -11.42 -13.73
CA ASN A 302 22.27 -12.00 -13.15
C ASN A 302 21.61 -11.16 -12.02
N ASN A 303 21.94 -9.88 -11.92
CA ASN A 303 21.49 -9.04 -10.81
C ASN A 303 20.32 -8.13 -11.18
N TRP A 304 19.77 -8.26 -12.38
CA TRP A 304 18.70 -7.41 -12.85
C TRP A 304 17.34 -8.06 -12.64
N PHE A 305 16.41 -7.30 -12.10
CA PHE A 305 15.02 -7.70 -11.98
C PHE A 305 14.40 -7.81 -13.37
N ALA A 306 13.72 -8.91 -13.64
CA ALA A 306 13.12 -9.20 -14.94
C ALA A 306 14.10 -9.08 -16.13
N ASN A 307 15.41 -9.13 -15.89
CA ASN A 307 16.49 -8.94 -16.86
C ASN A 307 16.55 -7.55 -17.52
N VAL A 308 15.77 -6.59 -17.08
CA VAL A 308 15.63 -5.26 -17.69
C VAL A 308 15.73 -4.10 -16.70
N ASN A 309 15.55 -4.34 -15.42
CA ASN A 309 15.69 -3.32 -14.40
C ASN A 309 16.89 -3.61 -13.51
N ASP A 310 17.81 -2.68 -13.36
CA ASP A 310 18.90 -2.82 -12.40
C ASP A 310 18.32 -2.73 -11.00
N LEU A 311 17.92 -3.87 -10.49
CA LEU A 311 17.22 -4.01 -9.24
C LEU A 311 17.99 -3.35 -8.12
N ARG A 312 17.25 -2.59 -7.33
CA ARG A 312 17.68 -2.13 -6.03
C ARG A 312 16.89 -2.89 -4.97
N GLY A 313 17.40 -4.04 -4.59
CA GLY A 313 16.80 -4.84 -3.53
C GLY A 313 16.77 -4.14 -2.17
N ASN A 314 17.50 -3.02 -2.03
CA ASN A 314 17.49 -2.15 -0.87
C ASN A 314 16.41 -1.05 -0.91
N ILE A 315 15.55 -1.02 -1.93
CA ILE A 315 14.40 -0.12 -1.96
C ILE A 315 13.52 -0.44 -0.76
N THR A 316 13.17 0.61 -0.04
CA THR A 316 12.36 0.53 1.17
C THR A 316 11.06 1.28 1.01
N SER A 317 10.07 0.92 1.80
CA SER A 317 8.84 1.71 1.93
C SER A 317 8.43 1.75 3.40
N ILE A 318 7.76 2.82 3.81
CA ILE A 318 7.37 3.06 5.20
C ILE A 318 5.96 3.64 5.27
N ALA A 319 5.19 3.18 6.24
CA ALA A 319 3.91 3.75 6.62
C ALA A 319 3.71 3.69 8.12
N THR A 320 2.82 4.53 8.64
CA THR A 320 2.40 4.50 10.04
C THR A 320 0.90 4.34 10.12
N ASP A 321 0.40 3.76 11.19
CA ASP A 321 -1.00 3.99 11.53
C ASP A 321 -1.20 5.47 11.95
N LYS A 322 -2.43 5.96 11.87
CA LYS A 322 -2.74 7.36 12.19
C LYS A 322 -2.41 7.77 13.62
N THR A 323 -2.32 6.82 14.51
CA THR A 323 -2.04 7.08 15.94
C THR A 323 -0.56 7.08 16.26
N GLY A 324 0.29 6.59 15.32
CA GLY A 324 1.72 6.37 15.54
C GLY A 324 2.00 5.22 16.51
N SER A 325 1.02 4.35 16.77
CA SER A 325 1.20 3.19 17.63
C SER A 325 2.03 2.10 16.96
N HIS A 326 2.00 2.05 15.62
CA HIS A 326 2.82 1.15 14.81
C HIS A 326 3.45 1.88 13.64
N VAL A 327 4.68 1.50 13.35
CA VAL A 327 5.42 1.86 12.14
C VAL A 327 5.69 0.58 11.37
N TYR A 328 5.31 0.58 10.11
CA TYR A 328 5.47 -0.55 9.21
C TYR A 328 6.53 -0.23 8.16
N VAL A 329 7.41 -1.16 7.89
CA VAL A 329 8.44 -1.01 6.88
C VAL A 329 8.45 -2.22 5.95
N LEU A 330 8.65 -1.96 4.67
CA LEU A 330 9.03 -2.96 3.70
C LEU A 330 10.51 -2.81 3.39
N ILE A 331 11.22 -3.92 3.42
CA ILE A 331 12.64 -3.99 3.09
C ILE A 331 12.90 -5.15 2.14
N GLY A 332 13.82 -4.94 1.20
CA GLY A 332 14.30 -5.97 0.29
C GLY A 332 15.63 -6.56 0.78
N LYS A 333 15.67 -7.88 0.93
CA LYS A 333 16.93 -8.63 1.21
C LYS A 333 16.84 -10.03 0.63
N GLN A 334 18.01 -10.64 0.41
CA GLN A 334 18.09 -12.01 -0.07
C GLN A 334 17.73 -13.00 1.04
N ASP A 335 17.00 -14.04 0.65
CA ASP A 335 16.80 -15.21 1.51
C ASP A 335 18.05 -16.11 1.52
N ALA A 336 17.97 -17.23 2.24
CA ALA A 336 19.07 -18.19 2.36
C ALA A 336 19.51 -18.82 1.01
N ASN A 337 18.68 -18.73 -0.02
CA ASN A 337 18.95 -19.24 -1.36
C ASN A 337 19.53 -18.15 -2.29
N GLY A 338 19.69 -16.91 -1.80
CA GLY A 338 20.17 -15.78 -2.58
C GLY A 338 19.08 -15.16 -3.48
N THR A 339 17.80 -15.42 -3.19
CA THR A 339 16.67 -14.82 -3.91
C THR A 339 16.26 -13.54 -3.19
N ASP A 340 16.13 -12.44 -3.92
CA ASP A 340 15.65 -11.17 -3.38
C ASP A 340 14.16 -11.30 -2.99
N ARG A 341 13.86 -10.99 -1.74
CA ARG A 341 12.52 -11.12 -1.14
C ARG A 341 12.12 -9.82 -0.47
N ILE A 342 10.83 -9.56 -0.40
CA ILE A 342 10.27 -8.44 0.35
C ILE A 342 9.79 -8.92 1.71
N TYR A 343 10.22 -8.20 2.76
CA TYR A 343 9.88 -8.43 4.16
C TYR A 343 9.04 -7.27 4.67
N LEU A 344 7.92 -7.58 5.31
CA LEU A 344 7.13 -6.63 6.08
C LEU A 344 7.50 -6.78 7.56
N ALA A 345 7.92 -5.70 8.18
CA ALA A 345 8.14 -5.65 9.62
C ALA A 345 7.32 -4.53 10.26
N ALA A 346 6.75 -4.81 11.43
CA ALA A 346 6.01 -3.85 12.24
C ALA A 346 6.75 -3.55 13.54
N TYR A 347 6.74 -2.30 13.93
CA TYR A 347 7.42 -1.78 15.10
C TYR A 347 6.49 -0.91 15.95
N GLN A 348 6.66 -0.96 17.27
CA GLN A 348 6.01 -0.10 18.23
C GLN A 348 7.02 0.90 18.80
N PRO A 349 6.85 2.21 18.57
CA PRO A 349 7.67 3.24 19.20
C PRO A 349 7.34 3.36 20.70
N LEU A 350 8.33 3.16 21.56
CA LEU A 350 8.19 3.26 23.02
C LEU A 350 9.22 4.25 23.57
N GLY A 351 8.84 5.52 23.69
CA GLY A 351 9.80 6.58 24.03
C GLY A 351 10.87 6.70 22.96
N THR A 352 12.14 6.62 23.30
CA THR A 352 13.29 6.61 22.36
C THR A 352 13.67 5.19 21.89
N ASN A 353 12.89 4.17 22.29
CA ASN A 353 13.09 2.79 21.89
C ASN A 353 12.10 2.36 20.81
N LEU A 354 12.45 1.29 20.15
CA LEU A 354 11.65 0.67 19.11
C LEU A 354 11.55 -0.82 19.38
N VAL A 355 10.34 -1.36 19.44
CA VAL A 355 10.11 -2.79 19.67
C VAL A 355 9.53 -3.41 18.41
N LYS A 356 10.24 -4.38 17.83
CA LYS A 356 9.71 -5.17 16.71
C LYS A 356 8.56 -6.05 17.22
N SER A 357 7.37 -5.88 16.65
CA SER A 357 6.19 -6.68 16.97
C SER A 357 6.00 -7.86 16.02
N SER A 358 6.39 -7.72 14.76
CA SER A 358 6.30 -8.78 13.76
C SER A 358 7.34 -8.58 12.64
N GLU A 359 7.65 -9.67 11.95
CA GLU A 359 8.35 -9.67 10.66
C GLU A 359 7.94 -10.90 9.88
N ILE A 360 7.52 -10.71 8.65
CA ILE A 360 7.11 -11.77 7.73
C ILE A 360 7.68 -11.52 6.34
N VAL A 361 7.86 -12.59 5.58
CA VAL A 361 8.14 -12.53 4.14
C VAL A 361 6.80 -12.41 3.42
N VAL A 362 6.61 -11.33 2.66
CA VAL A 362 5.36 -11.12 1.91
C VAL A 362 5.41 -11.70 0.51
N SER A 363 6.57 -11.69 -0.12
CA SER A 363 6.71 -12.19 -1.49
C SER A 363 6.74 -13.73 -1.58
N PRO A 364 6.22 -14.34 -2.67
CA PRO A 364 6.22 -15.79 -2.88
C PRO A 364 7.61 -16.40 -2.89
N ALA A 365 7.72 -17.64 -2.43
CA ALA A 365 9.00 -18.35 -2.43
C ALA A 365 9.44 -18.72 -3.85
N GLY A 366 10.74 -18.56 -4.14
CA GLY A 366 11.33 -18.92 -5.43
C GLY A 366 11.25 -17.84 -6.50
N GLU A 367 10.54 -16.75 -6.24
CA GLU A 367 10.46 -15.60 -7.13
C GLU A 367 11.29 -14.44 -6.59
N ARG A 368 11.97 -13.75 -7.48
CA ARG A 368 12.67 -12.52 -7.13
C ARG A 368 11.65 -11.39 -6.99
N ALA A 369 11.72 -10.63 -5.91
CA ALA A 369 10.77 -9.55 -5.64
C ALA A 369 11.46 -8.17 -5.55
N ALA A 370 10.72 -7.12 -5.93
CA ALA A 370 11.22 -5.74 -6.04
C ALA A 370 10.10 -4.71 -5.83
N LEU A 371 10.47 -3.44 -5.85
CA LEU A 371 9.61 -2.25 -5.93
C LEU A 371 8.48 -2.24 -4.88
N PRO A 372 8.79 -2.37 -3.58
CA PRO A 372 7.78 -2.43 -2.54
C PRO A 372 7.14 -1.06 -2.27
N ALA A 373 5.83 -1.05 -2.10
CA ALA A 373 5.06 0.11 -1.62
C ALA A 373 4.11 -0.31 -0.49
N ILE A 374 3.87 0.57 0.48
CA ILE A 374 3.05 0.30 1.66
C ILE A 374 2.15 1.47 2.01
N THR A 375 0.95 1.17 2.46
CA THR A 375 0.06 2.13 3.11
C THR A 375 -0.70 1.48 4.26
N VAL A 376 -1.22 2.30 5.17
CA VAL A 376 -2.09 1.87 6.26
C VAL A 376 -3.42 2.60 6.14
N LYS A 377 -4.51 1.86 6.08
CA LYS A 377 -5.87 2.39 6.02
C LYS A 377 -6.32 2.94 7.39
N ASP A 378 -7.41 3.69 7.40
CA ASP A 378 -7.96 4.27 8.62
C ASP A 378 -8.41 3.23 9.65
N ASP A 379 -8.79 2.05 9.19
CA ASP A 379 -9.15 0.91 10.04
C ASP A 379 -7.93 0.17 10.63
N GLY A 380 -6.71 0.58 10.28
CA GLY A 380 -5.45 -0.01 10.71
C GLY A 380 -4.95 -1.17 9.85
N ARG A 381 -5.67 -1.52 8.78
CA ARG A 381 -5.22 -2.55 7.84
C ARG A 381 -4.01 -2.07 7.05
N VAL A 382 -2.99 -2.89 7.01
CA VAL A 382 -1.80 -2.67 6.20
C VAL A 382 -2.05 -3.22 4.80
N VAL A 383 -1.78 -2.42 3.77
CA VAL A 383 -1.79 -2.85 2.38
C VAL A 383 -0.39 -2.68 1.80
N VAL A 384 0.10 -3.69 1.13
CA VAL A 384 1.40 -3.71 0.49
C VAL A 384 1.25 -4.03 -0.99
N MET A 385 2.11 -3.42 -1.80
CA MET A 385 2.28 -3.75 -3.20
C MET A 385 3.74 -4.07 -3.46
N TYR A 386 4.01 -5.01 -4.35
CA TYR A 386 5.36 -5.37 -4.77
C TYR A 386 5.29 -6.09 -6.11
N GLU A 387 6.40 -6.10 -6.82
CA GLU A 387 6.53 -6.86 -8.04
C GLU A 387 7.33 -8.14 -7.83
N THR A 388 6.98 -9.21 -8.57
CA THR A 388 7.79 -10.42 -8.64
C THR A 388 8.14 -10.78 -10.07
N TYR A 389 9.23 -11.51 -10.23
CA TYR A 389 9.63 -12.12 -11.49
C TYR A 389 9.82 -13.61 -11.30
N GLY A 390 8.92 -14.36 -11.89
CA GLY A 390 8.79 -15.80 -11.72
C GLY A 390 9.49 -16.64 -12.79
N ALA A 391 9.42 -17.97 -12.60
CA ALA A 391 9.96 -18.94 -13.55
C ALA A 391 9.19 -19.01 -14.89
N ASP A 392 7.99 -18.45 -14.94
CA ASP A 392 7.18 -18.32 -16.15
C ASP A 392 7.69 -17.21 -17.09
N GLY A 393 8.65 -16.39 -16.62
CA GLY A 393 9.25 -15.30 -17.36
C GLY A 393 8.41 -14.02 -17.40
N ASN A 394 7.41 -13.91 -16.52
CA ASN A 394 6.56 -12.74 -16.39
C ASN A 394 6.88 -11.94 -15.13
N VAL A 395 6.55 -10.66 -15.19
CA VAL A 395 6.43 -9.80 -14.01
C VAL A 395 5.00 -9.87 -13.51
N HIS A 396 4.83 -10.05 -12.20
CA HIS A 396 3.56 -10.06 -11.51
C HIS A 396 3.54 -8.93 -10.50
N VAL A 397 2.50 -8.12 -10.54
CA VAL A 397 2.25 -7.05 -9.58
C VAL A 397 1.30 -7.58 -8.52
N HIS A 398 1.76 -7.68 -7.30
CA HIS A 398 1.01 -8.20 -6.18
C HIS A 398 0.44 -7.09 -5.31
N VAL A 399 -0.79 -7.26 -4.85
CA VAL A 399 -1.41 -6.43 -3.82
C VAL A 399 -1.85 -7.35 -2.67
N ALA A 400 -1.24 -7.15 -1.51
CA ALA A 400 -1.48 -7.99 -0.36
C ALA A 400 -1.90 -7.17 0.87
N SER A 401 -2.58 -7.78 1.84
CA SER A 401 -3.00 -7.09 3.04
C SER A 401 -2.84 -7.91 4.31
N SER A 402 -2.67 -7.17 5.41
CA SER A 402 -2.63 -7.68 6.77
C SER A 402 -3.59 -6.88 7.65
N ASP A 403 -4.40 -7.56 8.45
CA ASP A 403 -5.32 -6.96 9.43
C ASP A 403 -4.96 -7.32 10.89
N ASP A 404 -3.78 -7.89 11.08
CA ASP A 404 -3.22 -8.28 12.37
C ASP A 404 -1.88 -7.58 12.67
N PHE A 405 -1.79 -6.32 12.28
CA PHE A 405 -0.59 -5.47 12.49
C PHE A 405 0.67 -6.03 11.81
N GLY A 406 0.52 -6.61 10.62
CA GLY A 406 1.65 -7.15 9.86
C GLY A 406 2.19 -8.48 10.39
N ALA A 407 1.43 -9.21 11.20
CA ALA A 407 1.85 -10.51 11.70
C ALA A 407 1.58 -11.66 10.70
N SER A 408 0.61 -11.48 9.82
CA SER A 408 0.34 -12.40 8.70
C SER A 408 -0.23 -11.68 7.49
N ILE A 409 -0.18 -12.31 6.32
CA ILE A 409 -0.90 -11.87 5.13
C ILE A 409 -2.23 -12.61 5.05
N GLY A 410 -3.32 -11.85 5.03
CA GLY A 410 -4.68 -12.39 4.91
C GLY A 410 -5.16 -12.51 3.47
N SER A 411 -4.64 -11.67 2.57
CA SER A 411 -4.98 -11.66 1.15
C SER A 411 -3.75 -11.27 0.34
N ASP A 412 -3.53 -11.95 -0.78
CA ASP A 412 -2.52 -11.63 -1.78
C ASP A 412 -3.14 -11.86 -3.16
N ILE A 413 -3.17 -10.82 -3.97
CA ILE A 413 -3.81 -10.79 -5.29
C ILE A 413 -2.72 -10.49 -6.32
N ASP A 414 -2.61 -11.34 -7.34
CA ASP A 414 -1.85 -11.04 -8.57
C ASP A 414 -2.72 -10.09 -9.41
N GLU A 415 -2.44 -8.79 -9.25
CA GLU A 415 -3.27 -7.73 -9.82
C GLU A 415 -3.02 -7.53 -11.30
N TYR A 416 -1.76 -7.70 -11.72
CA TYR A 416 -1.38 -7.51 -13.10
C TYR A 416 -0.18 -8.38 -13.47
N THR A 417 -0.25 -9.01 -14.64
CA THR A 417 0.84 -9.84 -15.16
C THR A 417 1.21 -9.41 -16.57
N PHE A 418 2.50 -9.23 -16.82
CA PHE A 418 3.00 -8.90 -18.14
C PHE A 418 4.36 -9.53 -18.42
N THR A 419 4.65 -9.77 -19.70
CA THR A 419 5.97 -10.24 -20.13
C THR A 419 6.89 -9.04 -20.30
N PRO A 420 8.00 -8.93 -19.55
CA PRO A 420 8.90 -7.79 -19.63
C PRO A 420 9.56 -7.73 -21.01
N LEU A 421 9.92 -6.54 -21.44
CA LEU A 421 10.70 -6.33 -22.63
C LEU A 421 12.09 -6.94 -22.46
N THR A 422 12.69 -7.40 -23.56
CA THR A 422 14.12 -7.69 -23.54
C THR A 422 14.90 -6.39 -23.40
N LEU A 423 16.09 -6.45 -22.81
CA LEU A 423 16.94 -5.27 -22.66
C LEU A 423 17.19 -4.55 -24.01
N ALA A 424 17.40 -5.29 -25.08
CA ALA A 424 17.58 -4.71 -26.42
C ALA A 424 16.32 -4.03 -26.94
N GLN A 425 15.14 -4.53 -26.60
CA GLN A 425 13.86 -3.89 -26.90
C GLN A 425 13.66 -2.65 -26.06
N ALA A 426 13.97 -2.74 -24.78
CA ALA A 426 13.81 -1.66 -23.82
C ALA A 426 14.72 -0.47 -24.10
N THR A 427 16.00 -0.66 -24.38
CA THR A 427 16.99 0.41 -24.46
C THR A 427 17.67 0.57 -25.81
N GLY A 428 17.52 -0.42 -26.69
CA GLY A 428 18.39 -0.53 -27.85
C GLY A 428 19.86 -0.74 -27.48
N SER A 429 20.15 -1.05 -26.22
CA SER A 429 21.49 -1.21 -25.65
C SER A 429 21.48 -2.43 -24.72
N THR A 430 22.63 -3.08 -24.58
CA THR A 430 22.81 -4.21 -23.68
C THR A 430 23.48 -3.81 -22.36
N THR A 431 23.61 -2.51 -22.10
CA THR A 431 24.53 -2.04 -21.08
C THR A 431 23.90 -1.21 -19.94
N SER A 432 22.62 -0.81 -20.03
CA SER A 432 21.98 -0.03 -18.97
C SER A 432 20.49 -0.14 -19.03
N ASN A 433 19.83 -0.39 -17.90
CA ASN A 433 18.42 -0.20 -17.85
C ASN A 433 17.80 0.01 -16.46
N ARG A 434 16.82 0.92 -16.42
CA ARG A 434 15.93 1.20 -15.30
C ARG A 434 14.51 1.24 -15.86
N GLU A 435 14.05 0.11 -16.41
CA GLU A 435 12.82 0.10 -17.17
C GLU A 435 11.61 0.40 -16.32
N PHE A 436 11.55 -0.18 -15.12
CA PHE A 436 10.46 0.10 -14.18
C PHE A 436 10.78 1.26 -13.24
N GLY A 437 12.03 1.74 -13.23
CA GLY A 437 12.51 2.77 -12.33
C GLY A 437 12.87 2.24 -10.95
N ASP A 438 12.80 3.12 -9.95
CA ASP A 438 13.26 2.85 -8.60
C ASP A 438 12.13 2.62 -7.60
N TYR A 439 10.89 2.99 -7.91
CA TYR A 439 9.75 2.89 -7.00
C TYR A 439 8.41 2.85 -7.71
N ASP A 440 7.47 2.21 -7.05
CA ASP A 440 6.04 2.33 -7.21
C ASP A 440 5.44 2.98 -5.97
N PHE A 441 4.17 3.36 -6.00
CA PHE A 441 3.58 4.05 -4.86
C PHE A 441 2.17 3.58 -4.50
N LEU A 442 1.93 3.54 -3.20
CA LEU A 442 0.65 3.17 -2.59
C LEU A 442 0.25 4.20 -1.54
N MET A 443 -1.02 4.60 -1.51
CA MET A 443 -1.57 5.47 -0.49
C MET A 443 -3.00 5.07 -0.11
N SER A 444 -3.51 5.60 0.99
CA SER A 444 -4.90 5.37 1.41
C SER A 444 -5.59 6.65 1.85
N ILE A 445 -6.90 6.71 1.62
CA ILE A 445 -7.82 7.72 2.17
C ILE A 445 -9.04 7.00 2.72
N GLY A 446 -9.27 7.12 4.02
CA GLY A 446 -10.31 6.33 4.68
C GLY A 446 -10.00 4.84 4.57
N ASP A 447 -11.00 4.10 4.11
CA ASP A 447 -10.92 2.65 3.92
C ASP A 447 -10.57 2.24 2.47
N THR A 448 -10.30 3.22 1.60
CA THR A 448 -9.88 2.98 0.22
C THR A 448 -8.39 3.19 0.07
N PHE A 449 -7.73 2.27 -0.61
CA PHE A 449 -6.34 2.44 -1.03
C PHE A 449 -6.26 2.66 -2.53
N TYR A 450 -5.19 3.30 -2.95
CA TYR A 450 -4.91 3.68 -4.33
C TYR A 450 -3.45 3.36 -4.62
N GLY A 451 -3.21 2.75 -5.78
CA GLY A 451 -1.87 2.36 -6.19
C GLY A 451 -1.54 2.78 -7.61
N THR A 452 -0.26 2.92 -7.85
CA THR A 452 0.31 3.12 -9.17
C THR A 452 1.61 2.35 -9.28
N PHE A 453 1.81 1.70 -10.41
CA PHE A 453 3.00 0.92 -10.73
C PHE A 453 3.39 1.13 -12.19
N ALA A 454 4.64 0.81 -12.51
CA ALA A 454 5.16 0.84 -13.86
C ALA A 454 4.92 -0.52 -14.54
N GLY A 455 4.14 -0.54 -15.62
CA GLY A 455 3.81 -1.76 -16.34
C GLY A 455 3.92 -1.60 -17.85
N LEU A 456 3.83 -2.71 -18.59
CA LEU A 456 3.83 -2.67 -20.04
C LEU A 456 2.48 -2.16 -20.55
N GLY A 457 2.49 -1.00 -21.15
CA GLY A 457 1.31 -0.32 -21.68
C GLY A 457 0.66 -0.97 -22.88
N ASN A 458 -0.55 -0.55 -23.19
CA ASN A 458 -1.40 -1.15 -24.20
C ASN A 458 -1.03 -0.70 -25.61
N VAL A 459 -0.93 -1.66 -26.52
CA VAL A 459 -0.42 -1.59 -27.90
C VAL A 459 -1.21 -0.67 -28.85
N ASN A 460 -2.34 -0.11 -28.45
CA ASN A 460 -3.31 0.44 -29.40
C ASN A 460 -3.37 1.97 -29.55
N ALA A 461 -2.51 2.70 -28.91
CA ALA A 461 -2.53 4.16 -29.00
C ALA A 461 -1.88 4.64 -30.31
N GLY A 462 -2.63 4.53 -31.42
CA GLY A 462 -2.47 5.39 -32.58
C GLY A 462 -1.14 5.41 -33.31
N GLY A 463 -0.51 4.27 -33.58
CA GLY A 463 0.63 4.19 -34.52
C GLY A 463 1.99 4.48 -33.92
N ILE A 464 2.07 4.68 -32.62
CA ILE A 464 3.32 4.62 -31.85
C ILE A 464 3.57 3.14 -31.58
N ASP A 465 4.84 2.73 -31.64
CA ASP A 465 5.23 1.36 -31.29
C ASP A 465 5.08 1.17 -29.78
N THR A 466 3.83 0.96 -29.34
CA THR A 466 3.45 0.83 -27.94
C THR A 466 3.81 -0.54 -27.36
N THR A 467 4.34 -1.46 -28.19
CA THR A 467 4.86 -2.75 -27.72
C THR A 467 6.12 -2.61 -26.85
N ARG A 468 6.55 -1.38 -26.58
CA ARG A 468 7.82 -1.08 -25.92
C ARG A 468 7.73 0.05 -24.92
N LEU A 469 6.54 0.47 -24.52
CA LEU A 469 6.36 1.55 -23.57
C LEU A 469 6.04 1.00 -22.19
N ILE A 470 6.74 1.49 -21.22
CA ILE A 470 6.37 1.35 -19.82
C ILE A 470 5.47 2.53 -19.48
N ASP A 471 4.28 2.23 -19.03
CA ASP A 471 3.26 3.23 -18.69
C ASP A 471 2.94 3.15 -17.20
N PRO A 472 2.53 4.26 -16.57
CA PRO A 472 1.97 4.22 -15.24
C PRO A 472 0.57 3.59 -15.29
N PHE A 473 0.35 2.60 -14.44
CA PHE A 473 -0.96 1.99 -14.23
C PHE A 473 -1.56 2.48 -12.93
N PHE A 474 -2.86 2.64 -12.93
CA PHE A 474 -3.65 3.02 -11.77
C PHE A 474 -4.58 1.89 -11.36
N PHE A 475 -4.70 1.69 -10.06
CA PHE A 475 -5.75 0.85 -9.48
C PHE A 475 -6.20 1.41 -8.12
N SER A 476 -7.36 0.96 -7.66
CA SER A 476 -7.85 1.26 -6.32
C SER A 476 -8.49 0.02 -5.70
N GLY A 477 -8.63 0.01 -4.39
CA GLY A 477 -9.26 -1.11 -3.73
C GLY A 477 -9.81 -0.78 -2.35
N THR A 478 -10.69 -1.65 -1.90
CA THR A 478 -11.33 -1.61 -0.59
C THR A 478 -11.37 -3.01 0.00
N ASP A 479 -11.82 -3.12 1.23
CA ASP A 479 -12.12 -4.42 1.80
C ASP A 479 -13.41 -4.99 1.22
N ALA A 480 -13.43 -6.29 1.01
CA ALA A 480 -14.68 -6.98 0.81
C ALA A 480 -15.56 -6.75 2.06
N VAL A 481 -16.78 -6.26 1.86
CA VAL A 481 -17.72 -6.12 2.96
C VAL A 481 -17.97 -7.52 3.54
N PRO A 482 -17.64 -7.77 4.81
CA PRO A 482 -17.95 -9.07 5.40
C PRO A 482 -19.44 -9.31 5.24
N GLU A 483 -19.82 -10.49 4.76
CA GLU A 483 -21.22 -10.88 4.73
C GLU A 483 -21.86 -10.54 6.09
N PRO A 484 -23.02 -9.87 6.12
CA PRO A 484 -23.61 -9.44 7.38
C PRO A 484 -23.68 -10.65 8.33
N ARG A 485 -23.09 -10.52 9.50
CA ARG A 485 -23.17 -11.56 10.57
C ARG A 485 -24.61 -12.01 10.84
N SER A 486 -25.59 -11.25 10.36
CA SER A 486 -27.01 -11.60 10.29
C SER A 486 -27.28 -12.89 9.52
N LEU A 487 -26.56 -13.21 8.44
CA LEU A 487 -26.73 -14.48 7.71
C LEU A 487 -26.25 -15.68 8.52
N SER A 488 -25.11 -15.59 9.16
CA SER A 488 -24.63 -16.65 10.05
C SER A 488 -25.46 -16.76 11.33
N LEU A 489 -25.98 -15.65 11.86
CA LEU A 489 -26.95 -15.65 12.97
C LEU A 489 -28.30 -16.22 12.55
N VAL A 490 -28.78 -15.92 11.36
CA VAL A 490 -30.01 -16.50 10.80
C VAL A 490 -29.82 -18.00 10.56
N LEU A 491 -28.71 -18.43 9.99
CA LEU A 491 -28.41 -19.85 9.75
C LEU A 491 -28.25 -20.63 11.07
N THR A 492 -27.55 -20.06 12.05
CA THR A 492 -27.42 -20.67 13.39
C THR A 492 -28.75 -20.66 14.14
N GLY A 493 -29.54 -19.57 14.01
CA GLY A 493 -30.91 -19.52 14.55
C GLY A 493 -31.84 -20.55 13.92
N LEU A 494 -31.82 -20.71 12.60
CA LEU A 494 -32.55 -21.73 11.87
C LEU A 494 -32.13 -23.15 12.26
N ALA A 495 -30.82 -23.38 12.38
CA ALA A 495 -30.30 -24.68 12.84
C ALA A 495 -30.74 -24.99 14.26
N ALA A 496 -30.74 -24.01 15.17
CA ALA A 496 -31.23 -24.16 16.54
C ALA A 496 -32.75 -24.43 16.57
N VAL A 497 -33.55 -23.74 15.76
CA VAL A 497 -34.98 -23.96 15.64
C VAL A 497 -35.28 -25.37 15.07
N LEU A 498 -34.55 -25.81 14.07
CA LEU A 498 -34.67 -27.15 13.50
C LEU A 498 -34.28 -28.23 14.51
N TRP A 499 -33.22 -27.98 15.28
CA TRP A 499 -32.79 -28.90 16.35
C TRP A 499 -33.83 -29.00 17.48
N LEU A 500 -34.39 -27.87 17.90
CA LEU A 500 -35.47 -27.84 18.91
C LEU A 500 -36.75 -28.53 18.41
N ARG A 501 -37.13 -28.36 17.13
CA ARG A 501 -38.24 -29.06 16.51
C ARG A 501 -38.02 -30.57 16.47
N ARG A 502 -36.80 -31.06 16.13
CA ARG A 502 -36.44 -32.48 16.18
C ARG A 502 -36.51 -33.02 17.59
N ARG A 503 -36.02 -32.29 18.58
CA ARG A 503 -36.07 -32.69 20.00
C ARG A 503 -37.51 -32.79 20.51
N LYS A 504 -38.38 -31.85 20.12
CA LYS A 504 -39.80 -31.88 20.50
C LYS A 504 -40.53 -33.07 19.87
N LYS A 505 -40.21 -33.42 18.63
CA LYS A 505 -40.77 -34.59 17.94
C LYS A 505 -40.34 -35.90 18.62
N ASN A 506 -39.06 -36.02 18.97
CA ASN A 506 -38.56 -37.20 19.67
C ASN A 506 -39.15 -37.33 21.08
N MET A 507 -39.39 -36.24 21.81
CA MET A 507 -40.06 -36.28 23.11
C MET A 507 -41.54 -36.67 23.00
N SER A 508 -42.26 -36.23 21.96
CA SER A 508 -43.63 -36.64 21.73
C SER A 508 -43.75 -38.15 21.37
N GLU A 509 -42.80 -38.68 20.63
CA GLU A 509 -42.74 -40.11 20.30
C GLU A 509 -42.41 -40.99 21.55
N VAL A 510 -41.53 -40.49 22.44
CA VAL A 510 -41.22 -41.16 23.71
C VAL A 510 -42.41 -41.14 24.65
N LEU A 511 -43.15 -40.03 24.75
CA LEU A 511 -44.37 -39.94 25.56
C LEU A 511 -45.49 -40.80 25.00
N CYS A 512 -45.66 -40.89 23.67
CA CYS A 512 -46.65 -41.75 23.03
C CYS A 512 -46.34 -43.24 23.25
N ARG A 513 -45.09 -43.66 23.27
CA ARG A 513 -44.67 -45.03 23.61
C ARG A 513 -44.91 -45.34 25.09
N SER A 514 -44.74 -44.38 26.00
CA SER A 514 -44.99 -44.55 27.44
C SER A 514 -46.48 -44.71 27.74
N CYS A 515 -47.37 -44.07 26.96
CA CYS A 515 -48.84 -44.26 27.10
C CYS A 515 -49.35 -45.58 26.53
N ALA A 516 -48.66 -46.18 25.56
CA ALA A 516 -49.06 -47.44 24.93
C ALA A 516 -48.73 -48.66 25.78
N THR A 517 -47.86 -48.61 26.78
CA THR A 517 -47.48 -49.70 27.65
C THR A 517 -48.28 -49.79 28.97
N GLY A 518 -49.17 -48.79 29.23
CA GLY A 518 -49.97 -48.69 30.47
C GLY A 518 -51.39 -49.28 30.42
N ALA A 519 -51.88 -49.80 29.26
CA ALA A 519 -53.24 -50.31 29.12
C ALA A 519 -53.31 -51.87 29.25
N GLY A 520 -53.10 -52.36 30.46
CA GLY A 520 -53.24 -53.77 30.83
C GLY A 520 -54.17 -53.93 32.00
N ARG A 521 -55.40 -54.34 31.72
CA ARG A 521 -56.40 -55.03 32.61
C ARG A 521 -56.92 -54.26 33.81
N LYS A 522 -58.27 -53.93 33.71
CA LYS A 522 -59.30 -54.54 34.60
C LYS A 522 -60.68 -54.24 34.03
N ARG A 523 -61.35 -55.32 33.51
CA ARG A 523 -62.80 -55.35 33.30
C ARG A 523 -63.49 -55.33 34.66
N ARG A 524 -64.41 -54.40 34.89
CA ARG A 524 -65.59 -54.58 35.72
C ARG A 524 -66.81 -54.05 35.01
N ARG A 525 -67.76 -54.95 34.75
CA ARG A 525 -69.13 -54.67 34.32
C ARG A 525 -69.86 -53.92 35.41
N TRP A 526 -70.55 -52.86 34.98
CA TRP A 526 -71.85 -52.57 35.55
C TRP A 526 -72.73 -51.98 34.48
N ARG A 527 -74.01 -52.43 34.55
CA ARG A 527 -75.13 -52.18 33.65
C ARG A 527 -75.87 -50.89 34.04
N ASP A 528 -76.58 -50.41 33.08
CA ASP A 528 -77.85 -49.64 33.07
C ASP A 528 -77.81 -48.14 33.15
N GLY A 529 -78.47 -47.62 32.17
CA GLY A 529 -79.60 -46.74 32.37
C GLY A 529 -79.67 -45.48 31.56
N ARG A 530 -80.35 -45.56 30.40
CA ARG A 530 -81.32 -44.55 29.85
C ARG A 530 -80.83 -43.13 29.55
N SER A 531 -80.94 -42.84 28.32
CA SER A 531 -81.89 -41.94 27.57
C SER A 531 -81.43 -40.51 27.25
N GLN A 532 -81.43 -40.31 25.95
CA GLN A 532 -82.05 -39.27 25.20
C GLN A 532 -81.67 -37.77 25.49
N ARG A 533 -81.17 -37.08 24.53
CA ARG A 533 -81.66 -36.14 23.49
C ARG A 533 -80.53 -35.30 22.95
N VAL A 534 -80.19 -35.33 21.69
CA VAL A 534 -80.55 -34.49 20.57
C VAL A 534 -80.77 -33.02 20.97
N ILE A 535 -79.95 -32.15 20.46
CA ILE A 535 -80.32 -30.94 19.72
C ILE A 535 -79.09 -30.34 19.02
N GLU A 536 -79.35 -29.98 17.81
CA GLU A 536 -78.55 -29.42 16.72
C GLU A 536 -78.01 -28.01 16.97
N ARG A 537 -76.82 -27.71 16.37
CA ARG A 537 -76.41 -26.59 15.50
C ARG A 537 -77.03 -25.18 15.72
N PRO A 538 -76.49 -24.07 15.13
CA PRO A 538 -75.40 -23.91 14.14
C PRO A 538 -74.51 -22.66 14.34
N LEU A 539 -73.47 -22.57 13.46
CA LEU A 539 -72.95 -21.42 12.66
C LEU A 539 -72.95 -20.02 13.27
N ASP A 540 -71.79 -19.32 13.27
CA ASP A 540 -71.51 -18.32 12.25
C ASP A 540 -70.19 -17.55 12.47
N THR A 541 -69.48 -17.35 11.36
CA THR A 541 -68.77 -16.19 10.79
C THR A 541 -67.73 -15.37 11.59
N THR A 542 -66.54 -15.47 11.09
CA THR A 542 -65.59 -14.40 10.60
C THR A 542 -65.77 -12.96 11.05
N PRO A 543 -64.78 -12.07 10.72
CA PRO A 543 -63.34 -11.94 10.95
C PRO A 543 -62.96 -10.53 11.48
N ALA A 544 -61.70 -10.23 11.74
CA ALA A 544 -61.01 -8.95 11.53
C ALA A 544 -59.69 -8.93 12.26
N THR A 545 -58.60 -8.83 11.51
CA THR A 545 -57.76 -7.67 11.16
C THR A 545 -57.21 -6.80 12.31
N TRP A 546 -55.92 -6.47 12.11
CA TRP A 546 -55.10 -5.37 12.62
C TRP A 546 -54.36 -5.65 13.95
N CYS A 547 -53.04 -5.60 14.03
CA CYS A 547 -51.97 -4.74 13.50
C CYS A 547 -50.71 -5.57 13.37
#